data_df82a3b234aff1e0216a2f09b8129816
#
_entry.id   df82a3b234aff1e0216a2f09b8129816
#
_cell.length_a   1.000
_cell.length_b   1.000
_cell.length_c   1.000
_cell.angle_alpha   90.00
_cell.angle_beta   90.00
_cell.angle_gamma   90.00
#
_symmetry.space_group_name_H-M   'P 1'
#
loop_
_entity.id
_entity.type
_entity.pdbx_description
1 polymer ?
#
loop_
_entity_poly.entity_id
_entity_poly.type
_entity_poly.pdbx_seq_one_letter_code
_entity_poly.pdbx_strand_id
1 'polypeptide(L)'
;MLLPLFEYLSDFFGPFRVVEFLSTRAILATLTSLLFSLVLGPKFINKMRDFQVGQVVRTEGPQSHLSKQGTPTMGGTLILSSIFLSVILWGDLENRYLWVAFLTAMSFGVLGWIDDRLKIKHKTSDGLSPSNKILWQSIIAISACSYLYLSQERIAETSLIVPFFKDISIPLGIGFIALSYLVVIGTSNAVNLTDGLDGLAILPCVMVAAGLGIIGYLSGNVIYSDFLNIPYLPGTGEMIVFCGALVGSGIGFLWFNTYPAQVFMGDVGSLSLGAALGIVTVIIRHEYVLLVMGGLFVIEALSVIVQVTSFKLTGKRVFNMAPLHHHYELKGWPEPRVIVRFWIITFMLVLLGLALLRLR
;
A
#
# COMPACT_ATOMS: atom_id res chain seq x y z
N MET A 1 -2.88 -18.15 -13.03
CA MET A 1 -3.78 -18.89 -13.95
C MET A 1 -3.15 -19.10 -15.32
N LEU A 2 -2.46 -18.12 -15.90
CA LEU A 2 -1.78 -18.28 -17.21
C LEU A 2 -0.45 -19.02 -17.11
N LEU A 3 0.20 -19.07 -15.94
CA LEU A 3 1.52 -19.72 -15.79
C LEU A 3 1.51 -21.18 -16.24
N PRO A 4 0.63 -22.08 -15.76
CA PRO A 4 0.58 -23.46 -16.24
C PRO A 4 0.27 -23.59 -17.72
N LEU A 5 -0.50 -22.66 -18.28
CA LEU A 5 -0.79 -22.61 -19.72
C LEU A 5 0.47 -22.29 -20.53
N PHE A 6 1.25 -21.32 -20.10
CA PHE A 6 2.50 -20.95 -20.77
C PHE A 6 3.58 -22.01 -20.61
N GLU A 7 3.66 -22.68 -19.46
CA GLU A 7 4.51 -23.87 -19.27
C GLU A 7 4.19 -24.95 -20.31
N TYR A 8 2.91 -25.30 -20.46
CA TYR A 8 2.46 -26.25 -21.46
C TYR A 8 2.77 -25.78 -22.89
N LEU A 9 2.55 -24.50 -23.21
CA LEU A 9 2.82 -23.95 -24.53
C LEU A 9 4.32 -23.82 -24.83
N SER A 10 5.18 -23.73 -23.82
CA SER A 10 6.63 -23.66 -23.97
C SER A 10 7.24 -24.93 -24.58
N ASP A 11 6.57 -26.06 -24.41
CA ASP A 11 6.96 -27.34 -25.04
C ASP A 11 6.78 -27.31 -26.58
N PHE A 12 5.85 -26.48 -27.07
CA PHE A 12 5.57 -26.32 -28.50
C PHE A 12 6.32 -25.12 -29.10
N PHE A 13 6.53 -24.07 -28.37
CA PHE A 13 7.17 -22.84 -28.85
C PHE A 13 8.03 -22.21 -27.75
N GLY A 14 9.35 -22.44 -27.85
CA GLY A 14 10.34 -22.04 -26.83
C GLY A 14 10.27 -20.60 -26.29
N PRO A 15 9.93 -19.57 -27.09
CA PRO A 15 9.78 -18.21 -26.57
C PRO A 15 8.77 -18.03 -25.44
N PHE A 16 7.77 -18.88 -25.29
CA PHE A 16 6.83 -18.82 -24.17
C PHE A 16 7.47 -19.10 -22.81
N ARG A 17 8.64 -19.74 -22.78
CA ARG A 17 9.43 -19.96 -21.55
C ARG A 17 9.83 -18.66 -20.86
N VAL A 18 9.80 -17.52 -21.55
CA VAL A 18 10.09 -16.21 -20.98
C VAL A 18 9.11 -15.83 -19.84
N VAL A 19 7.90 -16.38 -19.85
CA VAL A 19 6.87 -16.13 -18.81
C VAL A 19 7.17 -16.86 -17.50
N GLU A 20 8.04 -17.87 -17.50
CA GLU A 20 8.49 -18.56 -16.27
C GLU A 20 9.33 -17.63 -15.37
N PHE A 21 9.99 -16.62 -15.96
CA PHE A 21 10.82 -15.69 -15.20
C PHE A 21 9.97 -14.70 -14.39
N LEU A 22 10.27 -14.58 -13.09
CA LEU A 22 9.63 -13.63 -12.17
C LEU A 22 9.65 -12.19 -12.69
N SER A 23 10.78 -11.75 -13.26
CA SER A 23 10.93 -10.40 -13.83
C SER A 23 9.94 -10.14 -14.97
N THR A 24 9.75 -11.10 -15.86
CA THR A 24 8.80 -10.99 -16.96
C THR A 24 7.37 -10.94 -16.43
N ARG A 25 7.02 -11.81 -15.49
CA ARG A 25 5.68 -11.82 -14.87
C ARG A 25 5.41 -10.51 -14.13
N ALA A 26 6.39 -9.95 -13.45
CA ALA A 26 6.26 -8.65 -12.78
C ALA A 26 5.97 -7.52 -13.79
N ILE A 27 6.69 -7.48 -14.91
CA ILE A 27 6.45 -6.49 -15.98
C ILE A 27 5.05 -6.68 -16.57
N LEU A 28 4.66 -7.91 -16.90
CA LEU A 28 3.34 -8.22 -17.45
C LEU A 28 2.22 -7.90 -16.46
N ALA A 29 2.43 -8.15 -15.17
CA ALA A 29 1.50 -7.78 -14.11
C ALA A 29 1.33 -6.26 -14.02
N THR A 30 2.44 -5.52 -14.08
CA THR A 30 2.42 -4.05 -14.08
C THR A 30 1.68 -3.49 -15.29
N LEU A 31 2.00 -3.98 -16.50
CA LEU A 31 1.35 -3.53 -17.73
C LEU A 31 -0.14 -3.88 -17.76
N THR A 32 -0.50 -5.09 -17.33
CA THR A 32 -1.91 -5.52 -17.30
C THR A 32 -2.73 -4.65 -16.37
N SER A 33 -2.27 -4.41 -15.14
CA SER A 33 -2.99 -3.60 -14.16
C SER A 33 -3.05 -2.12 -14.58
N LEU A 34 -1.98 -1.59 -15.18
CA LEU A 34 -1.93 -0.24 -15.74
C LEU A 34 -2.95 -0.07 -16.87
N LEU A 35 -2.90 -0.94 -17.88
CA LEU A 35 -3.79 -0.86 -19.04
C LEU A 35 -5.25 -1.06 -18.62
N PHE A 36 -5.53 -1.99 -17.72
CA PHE A 36 -6.87 -2.19 -17.19
C PHE A 36 -7.40 -0.92 -16.52
N SER A 37 -6.60 -0.27 -15.65
CA SER A 37 -6.97 0.99 -15.01
C SER A 37 -7.23 2.09 -16.02
N LEU A 38 -6.37 2.26 -17.02
CA LEU A 38 -6.51 3.31 -18.04
C LEU A 38 -7.74 3.09 -18.94
N VAL A 39 -8.00 1.85 -19.35
CA VAL A 39 -9.11 1.53 -20.27
C VAL A 39 -10.46 1.60 -19.56
N LEU A 40 -10.55 1.08 -18.33
CA LEU A 40 -11.80 1.06 -17.57
C LEU A 40 -12.03 2.31 -16.73
N GLY A 41 -10.99 3.08 -16.43
CA GLY A 41 -11.08 4.29 -15.62
C GLY A 41 -12.18 5.26 -16.07
N PRO A 42 -12.23 5.70 -17.34
CA PRO A 42 -13.27 6.62 -17.80
C PRO A 42 -14.69 6.08 -17.62
N LYS A 43 -14.91 4.79 -17.92
CA LYS A 43 -16.22 4.14 -17.74
C LYS A 43 -16.59 4.04 -16.26
N PHE A 44 -15.62 3.71 -15.41
CA PHE A 44 -15.78 3.64 -13.97
C PHE A 44 -16.16 5.01 -13.39
N ILE A 45 -15.41 6.05 -13.72
CA ILE A 45 -15.64 7.43 -13.23
C ILE A 45 -17.04 7.92 -13.63
N ASN A 46 -17.44 7.73 -14.90
CA ASN A 46 -18.76 8.11 -15.38
C ASN A 46 -19.85 7.36 -14.60
N LYS A 47 -19.71 6.05 -14.40
CA LYS A 47 -20.66 5.25 -13.61
C LYS A 47 -20.77 5.72 -12.16
N MET A 48 -19.64 6.07 -11.50
CA MET A 48 -19.66 6.62 -10.15
C MET A 48 -20.33 7.99 -10.09
N ARG A 49 -20.15 8.82 -11.11
CA ARG A 49 -20.83 10.12 -11.25
C ARG A 49 -22.34 9.94 -11.41
N ASP A 50 -22.77 9.00 -12.24
CA ASP A 50 -24.19 8.70 -12.46
C ASP A 50 -24.89 8.22 -11.19
N PHE A 51 -24.19 7.46 -10.35
CA PHE A 51 -24.68 7.04 -9.05
C PHE A 51 -24.64 8.13 -7.96
N GLN A 52 -24.19 9.36 -8.30
CA GLN A 52 -24.03 10.46 -7.35
C GLN A 52 -23.14 10.09 -6.15
N VAL A 53 -22.13 9.26 -6.38
CA VAL A 53 -21.16 8.81 -5.38
C VAL A 53 -20.11 9.90 -5.18
N GLY A 54 -20.56 11.11 -4.80
CA GLY A 54 -19.68 12.24 -4.54
C GLY A 54 -19.26 12.31 -3.08
N GLN A 55 -18.02 12.70 -2.84
CA GLN A 55 -17.52 12.89 -1.48
C GLN A 55 -18.20 14.09 -0.80
N VAL A 56 -18.64 13.90 0.46
CA VAL A 56 -19.07 14.99 1.33
C VAL A 56 -17.81 15.61 1.94
N VAL A 57 -17.52 16.86 1.55
CA VAL A 57 -16.36 17.59 2.06
C VAL A 57 -16.65 18.10 3.47
N ARG A 58 -15.70 17.89 4.40
CA ARG A 58 -15.80 18.42 5.77
C ARG A 58 -15.72 19.94 5.75
N THR A 59 -16.63 20.59 6.47
CA THR A 59 -16.69 22.08 6.60
C THR A 59 -15.53 22.64 7.41
N GLU A 60 -14.85 21.82 8.22
CA GLU A 60 -13.74 22.21 9.09
C GLU A 60 -12.37 22.21 8.39
N GLY A 61 -12.31 21.81 7.11
CA GLY A 61 -11.09 21.80 6.30
C GLY A 61 -10.73 23.12 5.63
N PRO A 62 -9.60 23.19 4.88
CA PRO A 62 -9.27 24.35 4.06
C PRO A 62 -10.39 24.68 3.07
N GLN A 63 -10.70 25.98 2.91
CA GLN A 63 -11.80 26.43 2.02
C GLN A 63 -11.60 26.03 0.55
N SER A 64 -10.34 25.82 0.12
CA SER A 64 -10.00 25.32 -1.21
C SER A 64 -10.64 23.97 -1.54
N HIS A 65 -10.94 23.17 -0.53
CA HIS A 65 -11.54 21.85 -0.71
C HIS A 65 -13.05 21.88 -1.03
N LEU A 66 -13.72 23.01 -0.77
CA LEU A 66 -15.14 23.16 -1.11
C LEU A 66 -15.41 23.08 -2.61
N SER A 67 -14.45 23.50 -3.44
CA SER A 67 -14.53 23.38 -4.90
C SER A 67 -14.50 21.92 -5.40
N LYS A 68 -14.06 20.98 -4.59
CA LYS A 68 -13.96 19.54 -4.90
C LYS A 68 -15.26 18.77 -4.57
N GLN A 69 -16.27 19.44 -4.04
CA GLN A 69 -17.56 18.83 -3.72
C GLN A 69 -18.19 18.22 -4.97
N GLY A 70 -18.62 16.95 -4.86
CA GLY A 70 -19.21 16.21 -5.96
C GLY A 70 -18.22 15.42 -6.82
N THR A 71 -16.91 15.51 -6.58
CA THR A 71 -15.93 14.61 -7.21
C THR A 71 -16.23 13.17 -6.78
N PRO A 72 -16.35 12.20 -7.72
CA PRO A 72 -16.56 10.80 -7.39
C PRO A 72 -15.52 10.27 -6.42
N THR A 73 -15.94 9.42 -5.48
CA THR A 73 -15.05 8.70 -4.56
C THR A 73 -15.09 7.18 -4.80
N MET A 74 -14.47 6.38 -3.96
CA MET A 74 -14.34 4.92 -4.08
C MET A 74 -13.47 4.46 -5.27
N GLY A 75 -12.56 5.30 -5.76
CA GLY A 75 -11.62 4.97 -6.83
C GLY A 75 -10.71 3.78 -6.50
N GLY A 76 -10.54 3.47 -5.21
CA GLY A 76 -9.87 2.26 -4.75
C GLY A 76 -10.46 0.96 -5.31
N THR A 77 -11.73 0.93 -5.70
CA THR A 77 -12.33 -0.25 -6.35
C THR A 77 -11.74 -0.49 -7.74
N LEU A 78 -11.38 0.56 -8.48
CA LEU A 78 -10.65 0.43 -9.75
C LEU A 78 -9.24 -0.13 -9.51
N ILE A 79 -8.54 0.37 -8.49
CA ILE A 79 -7.21 -0.11 -8.11
C ILE A 79 -7.27 -1.60 -7.77
N LEU A 80 -8.16 -2.00 -6.86
CA LEU A 80 -8.28 -3.39 -6.40
C LEU A 80 -8.72 -4.35 -7.51
N SER A 81 -9.64 -3.95 -8.40
CA SER A 81 -10.03 -4.77 -9.53
C SER A 81 -8.89 -4.98 -10.53
N SER A 82 -8.03 -3.97 -10.72
CA SER A 82 -6.84 -4.06 -11.57
C SER A 82 -5.79 -5.00 -10.97
N ILE A 83 -5.55 -4.90 -9.64
CA ILE A 83 -4.67 -5.80 -8.91
C ILE A 83 -5.21 -7.24 -8.97
N PHE A 84 -6.52 -7.42 -8.71
CA PHE A 84 -7.17 -8.72 -8.76
C PHE A 84 -6.93 -9.41 -10.11
N LEU A 85 -7.27 -8.75 -11.20
CA LEU A 85 -7.10 -9.31 -12.53
C LEU A 85 -5.63 -9.68 -12.80
N SER A 86 -4.72 -8.77 -12.49
CA SER A 86 -3.31 -8.95 -12.76
C SER A 86 -2.70 -10.10 -11.95
N VAL A 87 -3.02 -10.20 -10.65
CA VAL A 87 -2.53 -11.26 -9.77
C VAL A 87 -3.06 -12.63 -10.21
N ILE A 88 -4.34 -12.74 -10.58
CA ILE A 88 -4.91 -14.01 -11.06
C ILE A 88 -4.29 -14.45 -12.39
N LEU A 89 -3.94 -13.52 -13.27
CA LEU A 89 -3.32 -13.86 -14.56
C LEU A 89 -1.85 -14.27 -14.41
N TRP A 90 -1.05 -13.51 -13.67
CA TRP A 90 0.41 -13.60 -13.69
C TRP A 90 1.04 -14.14 -12.40
N GLY A 91 0.29 -14.19 -11.30
CA GLY A 91 0.77 -14.70 -10.02
C GLY A 91 0.88 -16.23 -10.04
N ASP A 92 1.81 -16.73 -9.26
CA ASP A 92 1.89 -18.13 -8.90
C ASP A 92 0.84 -18.42 -7.81
N LEU A 93 -0.25 -19.06 -8.20
CA LEU A 93 -1.39 -19.32 -7.31
C LEU A 93 -1.10 -20.45 -6.29
N GLU A 94 0.01 -21.14 -6.39
CA GLU A 94 0.45 -22.11 -5.37
C GLU A 94 1.24 -21.43 -4.25
N ASN A 95 1.68 -20.19 -4.46
CA ASN A 95 2.47 -19.44 -3.49
C ASN A 95 1.62 -18.90 -2.34
N ARG A 96 1.88 -19.35 -1.10
CA ARG A 96 1.17 -18.93 0.12
C ARG A 96 1.28 -17.42 0.40
N TYR A 97 2.45 -16.82 0.14
CA TYR A 97 2.69 -15.39 0.41
C TYR A 97 1.88 -14.50 -0.51
N LEU A 98 1.71 -14.91 -1.78
CA LEU A 98 0.87 -14.21 -2.73
C LEU A 98 -0.58 -14.12 -2.22
N TRP A 99 -1.13 -15.25 -1.74
CA TRP A 99 -2.48 -15.27 -1.21
C TRP A 99 -2.63 -14.44 0.07
N VAL A 100 -1.65 -14.49 0.97
CA VAL A 100 -1.70 -13.67 2.20
C VAL A 100 -1.70 -12.19 1.86
N ALA A 101 -0.80 -11.73 0.98
CA ALA A 101 -0.74 -10.33 0.57
C ALA A 101 -2.02 -9.90 -0.15
N PHE A 102 -2.49 -10.72 -1.08
CA PHE A 102 -3.68 -10.46 -1.87
C PHE A 102 -4.95 -10.42 -1.01
N LEU A 103 -5.20 -11.43 -0.19
CA LEU A 103 -6.39 -11.50 0.65
C LEU A 103 -6.41 -10.41 1.73
N THR A 104 -5.25 -10.05 2.29
CA THR A 104 -5.14 -8.93 3.22
C THR A 104 -5.54 -7.62 2.55
N ALA A 105 -4.97 -7.31 1.38
CA ALA A 105 -5.31 -6.11 0.62
C ALA A 105 -6.80 -6.06 0.26
N MET A 106 -7.37 -7.15 -0.25
CA MET A 106 -8.78 -7.24 -0.60
C MET A 106 -9.70 -7.08 0.61
N SER A 107 -9.39 -7.70 1.75
CA SER A 107 -10.20 -7.60 2.97
C SER A 107 -10.21 -6.18 3.54
N PHE A 108 -9.06 -5.49 3.56
CA PHE A 108 -9.02 -4.08 3.94
C PHE A 108 -9.77 -3.20 2.93
N GLY A 109 -9.74 -3.55 1.65
CA GLY A 109 -10.51 -2.89 0.61
C GLY A 109 -12.02 -3.05 0.81
N VAL A 110 -12.48 -4.24 1.16
CA VAL A 110 -13.90 -4.49 1.50
C VAL A 110 -14.32 -3.67 2.73
N LEU A 111 -13.46 -3.60 3.75
CA LEU A 111 -13.72 -2.77 4.93
C LEU A 111 -13.83 -1.29 4.56
N GLY A 112 -12.91 -0.77 3.75
CA GLY A 112 -12.96 0.60 3.23
C GLY A 112 -14.20 0.85 2.36
N TRP A 113 -14.61 -0.12 1.56
CA TRP A 113 -15.83 -0.03 0.76
C TRP A 113 -17.09 0.09 1.62
N ILE A 114 -17.17 -0.67 2.72
CA ILE A 114 -18.26 -0.57 3.68
C ILE A 114 -18.27 0.83 4.31
N ASP A 115 -17.10 1.34 4.72
CA ASP A 115 -16.95 2.66 5.32
C ASP A 115 -17.40 3.77 4.35
N ASP A 116 -16.88 3.78 3.13
CA ASP A 116 -17.24 4.76 2.11
C ASP A 116 -18.72 4.68 1.71
N ARG A 117 -19.28 3.46 1.60
CA ARG A 117 -20.70 3.26 1.30
C ARG A 117 -21.60 3.84 2.39
N LEU A 118 -21.23 3.72 3.67
CA LEU A 118 -21.98 4.30 4.78
C LEU A 118 -21.98 5.82 4.72
N LYS A 119 -20.82 6.45 4.44
CA LYS A 119 -20.69 7.90 4.25
C LYS A 119 -21.61 8.42 3.15
N ILE A 120 -21.62 7.72 2.00
CA ILE A 120 -22.49 8.08 0.87
C ILE A 120 -23.98 7.91 1.22
N LYS A 121 -24.35 6.77 1.82
CA LYS A 121 -25.75 6.48 2.17
C LYS A 121 -26.32 7.48 3.16
N HIS A 122 -25.55 7.88 4.17
CA HIS A 122 -26.00 8.81 5.20
C HIS A 122 -25.76 10.28 4.84
N LYS A 123 -25.04 10.56 3.72
CA LYS A 123 -24.62 11.91 3.30
C LYS A 123 -23.87 12.65 4.41
N THR A 124 -23.03 11.93 5.14
CA THR A 124 -22.21 12.45 6.26
C THR A 124 -20.75 12.12 5.99
N SER A 125 -19.85 12.80 6.70
CA SER A 125 -18.43 12.44 6.72
C SER A 125 -18.15 11.22 7.62
N ASP A 126 -19.12 10.75 8.37
CA ASP A 126 -18.99 9.66 9.34
C ASP A 126 -19.35 8.33 8.70
N GLY A 127 -18.36 7.45 8.58
CA GLY A 127 -18.50 6.07 8.13
C GLY A 127 -18.71 5.10 9.29
N LEU A 128 -17.90 4.05 9.32
CA LEU A 128 -17.84 3.14 10.47
C LEU A 128 -17.33 3.86 11.71
N SER A 129 -17.86 3.51 12.88
CA SER A 129 -17.29 4.03 14.13
C SER A 129 -15.80 3.64 14.24
N PRO A 130 -14.93 4.51 14.79
CA PRO A 130 -13.51 4.23 14.92
C PRO A 130 -13.20 2.89 15.59
N SER A 131 -13.98 2.52 16.63
CA SER A 131 -13.83 1.25 17.32
C SER A 131 -14.16 0.05 16.43
N ASN A 132 -15.22 0.11 15.65
CA ASN A 132 -15.59 -0.96 14.73
C ASN A 132 -14.56 -1.09 13.59
N LYS A 133 -14.08 0.04 13.09
CA LYS A 133 -13.05 0.07 12.03
C LYS A 133 -11.78 -0.63 12.51
N ILE A 134 -11.27 -0.26 13.69
CA ILE A 134 -10.09 -0.89 14.29
C ILE A 134 -10.33 -2.36 14.61
N LEU A 135 -11.52 -2.73 15.11
CA LEU A 135 -11.85 -4.13 15.41
C LEU A 135 -11.73 -5.02 14.17
N TRP A 136 -12.36 -4.63 13.06
CA TRP A 136 -12.30 -5.42 11.82
C TRP A 136 -10.90 -5.44 11.20
N GLN A 137 -10.20 -4.31 11.19
CA GLN A 137 -8.79 -4.26 10.80
C GLN A 137 -7.96 -5.24 11.64
N SER A 138 -8.17 -5.27 12.97
CA SER A 138 -7.44 -6.16 13.88
C SER A 138 -7.72 -7.63 13.58
N ILE A 139 -8.99 -8.01 13.36
CA ILE A 139 -9.34 -9.39 13.02
C ILE A 139 -8.61 -9.83 11.75
N ILE A 140 -8.64 -9.02 10.69
CA ILE A 140 -8.00 -9.34 9.42
C ILE A 140 -6.47 -9.45 9.60
N ALA A 141 -5.84 -8.44 10.24
CA ALA A 141 -4.40 -8.39 10.40
C ALA A 141 -3.89 -9.53 11.30
N ILE A 142 -4.55 -9.80 12.45
CA ILE A 142 -4.15 -10.90 13.33
C ILE A 142 -4.30 -12.25 12.63
N SER A 143 -5.38 -12.46 11.87
CA SER A 143 -5.58 -13.70 11.10
C SER A 143 -4.45 -13.93 10.08
N ALA A 144 -4.09 -12.90 9.30
CA ALA A 144 -3.01 -12.97 8.32
C ALA A 144 -1.64 -13.22 8.99
N CYS A 145 -1.33 -12.47 10.06
CA CYS A 145 -0.07 -12.61 10.79
C CYS A 145 0.03 -13.97 11.52
N SER A 146 -1.08 -14.47 12.08
CA SER A 146 -1.13 -15.79 12.71
C SER A 146 -0.94 -16.89 11.68
N TYR A 147 -1.52 -16.78 10.50
CA TYR A 147 -1.29 -17.73 9.42
C TYR A 147 0.20 -17.77 9.02
N LEU A 148 0.84 -16.61 8.82
CA LEU A 148 2.28 -16.56 8.53
C LEU A 148 3.12 -17.18 9.65
N TYR A 149 2.78 -16.95 10.91
CA TYR A 149 3.46 -17.54 12.05
C TYR A 149 3.33 -19.05 12.10
N LEU A 150 2.12 -19.58 11.90
CA LEU A 150 1.84 -21.01 11.97
C LEU A 150 2.36 -21.79 10.75
N SER A 151 2.46 -21.12 9.59
CA SER A 151 2.94 -21.73 8.35
C SER A 151 4.44 -21.55 8.11
N GLN A 152 5.19 -20.99 9.07
CA GLN A 152 6.64 -20.81 8.94
C GLN A 152 7.37 -22.14 8.77
N GLU A 153 8.31 -22.18 7.86
CA GLU A 153 9.20 -23.33 7.64
C GLU A 153 10.60 -23.08 8.20
N ARG A 154 10.97 -21.82 8.35
CA ARG A 154 12.29 -21.38 8.81
C ARG A 154 12.16 -20.31 9.88
N ILE A 155 13.04 -20.34 10.87
CA ILE A 155 13.11 -19.33 11.94
C ILE A 155 13.30 -17.91 11.37
N ALA A 156 14.01 -17.78 10.26
CA ALA A 156 14.23 -16.49 9.60
C ALA A 156 12.92 -15.79 9.19
N GLU A 157 11.86 -16.54 8.86
CA GLU A 157 10.56 -16.01 8.45
C GLU A 157 9.82 -15.27 9.58
N THR A 158 10.19 -15.50 10.83
CA THR A 158 9.59 -14.86 12.02
C THR A 158 10.62 -14.16 12.90
N SER A 159 11.83 -13.94 12.38
CA SER A 159 12.89 -13.20 13.07
C SER A 159 12.90 -11.72 12.65
N LEU A 160 13.15 -10.83 13.60
CA LEU A 160 13.38 -9.43 13.33
C LEU A 160 14.81 -9.22 12.84
N ILE A 161 14.93 -8.60 11.67
CA ILE A 161 16.21 -8.27 11.06
C ILE A 161 16.61 -6.86 11.52
N VAL A 162 17.73 -6.73 12.24
CA VAL A 162 18.21 -5.43 12.73
C VAL A 162 19.16 -4.81 11.69
N PRO A 163 18.86 -3.62 11.14
CA PRO A 163 19.77 -2.91 10.24
C PRO A 163 21.13 -2.64 10.92
N PHE A 164 22.19 -2.57 10.13
CA PHE A 164 23.57 -2.30 10.56
C PHE A 164 24.27 -3.42 11.37
N PHE A 165 23.55 -4.42 11.84
CA PHE A 165 24.14 -5.52 12.60
C PHE A 165 23.96 -6.84 11.85
N LYS A 166 24.98 -7.25 11.10
CA LYS A 166 24.92 -8.39 10.16
C LYS A 166 24.51 -9.72 10.80
N ASP A 167 24.96 -9.96 12.03
CA ASP A 167 24.81 -11.24 12.73
C ASP A 167 23.62 -11.25 13.71
N ILE A 168 22.89 -10.12 13.81
CA ILE A 168 21.79 -10.02 14.77
C ILE A 168 20.46 -10.24 14.06
N SER A 169 19.93 -11.45 14.17
CA SER A 169 18.54 -11.77 13.90
C SER A 169 17.86 -12.18 15.20
N ILE A 170 16.79 -11.49 15.59
CA ILE A 170 16.09 -11.74 16.85
C ILE A 170 14.87 -12.61 16.56
N PRO A 171 14.87 -13.89 16.96
CA PRO A 171 13.68 -14.72 16.85
C PRO A 171 12.57 -14.14 17.75
N LEU A 172 11.46 -13.71 17.14
CA LEU A 172 10.38 -13.04 17.87
C LEU A 172 9.42 -14.03 18.56
N GLY A 173 9.43 -15.29 18.14
CA GLY A 173 8.43 -16.24 18.60
C GLY A 173 7.00 -15.69 18.36
N ILE A 174 6.11 -15.84 19.35
CA ILE A 174 4.75 -15.31 19.29
C ILE A 174 4.69 -13.78 19.19
N GLY A 175 5.75 -13.07 19.61
CA GLY A 175 5.88 -11.62 19.45
C GLY A 175 5.87 -11.16 18.00
N PHE A 176 6.15 -12.08 17.05
CA PHE A 176 6.00 -11.84 15.62
C PHE A 176 4.59 -11.36 15.26
N ILE A 177 3.56 -12.00 15.81
CA ILE A 177 2.16 -11.63 15.52
C ILE A 177 1.89 -10.19 15.98
N ALA A 178 2.37 -9.82 17.16
CA ALA A 178 2.15 -8.49 17.72
C ALA A 178 2.88 -7.40 16.90
N LEU A 179 4.14 -7.62 16.53
CA LEU A 179 4.90 -6.68 15.71
C LEU A 179 4.27 -6.54 14.32
N SER A 180 3.99 -7.66 13.67
CA SER A 180 3.40 -7.70 12.32
C SER A 180 2.02 -7.03 12.28
N TYR A 181 1.20 -7.27 13.30
CA TYR A 181 -0.07 -6.57 13.49
C TYR A 181 0.11 -5.05 13.52
N LEU A 182 1.06 -4.55 14.34
CA LEU A 182 1.35 -3.12 14.42
C LEU A 182 1.81 -2.54 13.07
N VAL A 183 2.63 -3.28 12.33
CA VAL A 183 3.09 -2.87 11.00
C VAL A 183 1.91 -2.75 10.03
N VAL A 184 1.06 -3.77 9.93
CA VAL A 184 -0.07 -3.78 8.98
C VAL A 184 -1.08 -2.70 9.32
N ILE A 185 -1.51 -2.61 10.58
CA ILE A 185 -2.50 -1.59 11.03
C ILE A 185 -1.91 -0.19 10.94
N GLY A 186 -0.67 -0.02 11.39
CA GLY A 186 0.02 1.26 11.37
C GLY A 186 0.16 1.80 9.96
N THR A 187 0.63 0.98 9.03
CA THR A 187 0.80 1.38 7.62
C THR A 187 -0.54 1.66 6.95
N SER A 188 -1.56 0.81 7.18
CA SER A 188 -2.91 1.02 6.63
C SER A 188 -3.50 2.37 7.03
N ASN A 189 -3.46 2.69 8.32
CA ASN A 189 -4.02 3.95 8.82
C ASN A 189 -3.13 5.15 8.48
N ALA A 190 -1.80 5.00 8.41
CA ALA A 190 -0.89 6.07 8.01
C ALA A 190 -1.09 6.49 6.54
N VAL A 191 -1.27 5.52 5.63
CA VAL A 191 -1.62 5.81 4.23
C VAL A 191 -2.99 6.48 4.14
N ASN A 192 -3.98 6.01 4.90
CA ASN A 192 -5.31 6.63 4.93
C ASN A 192 -5.28 8.08 5.43
N LEU A 193 -4.46 8.39 6.44
CA LEU A 193 -4.26 9.77 6.91
C LEU A 193 -3.55 10.66 5.89
N THR A 194 -2.70 10.08 5.04
CA THR A 194 -1.96 10.81 3.99
C THR A 194 -2.83 11.13 2.78
N ASP A 195 -3.95 10.40 2.58
CA ASP A 195 -4.86 10.58 1.42
C ASP A 195 -5.79 11.79 1.60
N GLY A 196 -5.20 12.95 1.83
CA GLY A 196 -5.93 14.21 2.04
C GLY A 196 -5.88 15.20 0.85
N LEU A 197 -4.97 15.00 -0.11
CA LEU A 197 -4.80 15.84 -1.30
C LEU A 197 -4.77 14.99 -2.57
N ASP A 198 -5.13 15.61 -3.70
CA ASP A 198 -5.24 14.96 -5.00
C ASP A 198 -3.92 14.31 -5.44
N GLY A 199 -3.89 12.97 -5.49
CA GLY A 199 -2.70 12.21 -5.89
C GLY A 199 -1.58 12.13 -4.86
N LEU A 200 -1.74 12.74 -3.67
CA LEU A 200 -0.68 12.80 -2.66
C LEU A 200 -0.27 11.40 -2.19
N ALA A 201 -1.20 10.53 -1.83
CA ALA A 201 -0.91 9.23 -1.23
C ALA A 201 -0.54 8.15 -2.27
N ILE A 202 -1.14 8.19 -3.47
CA ILE A 202 -1.02 7.09 -4.43
C ILE A 202 0.40 6.92 -4.97
N LEU A 203 1.09 7.99 -5.37
CA LEU A 203 2.44 7.87 -5.93
C LEU A 203 3.47 7.43 -4.87
N PRO A 204 3.48 7.93 -3.63
CA PRO A 204 4.24 7.35 -2.54
C PRO A 204 3.98 5.85 -2.32
N CYS A 205 2.73 5.39 -2.36
CA CYS A 205 2.41 3.95 -2.28
C CYS A 205 3.05 3.17 -3.44
N VAL A 206 2.99 3.68 -4.66
CA VAL A 206 3.62 3.09 -5.85
C VAL A 206 5.12 2.97 -5.68
N MET A 207 5.79 4.05 -5.24
CA MET A 207 7.25 4.06 -5.06
C MET A 207 7.69 3.07 -3.97
N VAL A 208 6.99 3.04 -2.83
CA VAL A 208 7.28 2.10 -1.74
C VAL A 208 7.02 0.66 -2.18
N ALA A 209 5.92 0.40 -2.88
CA ALA A 209 5.62 -0.93 -3.42
C ALA A 209 6.69 -1.42 -4.40
N ALA A 210 7.18 -0.54 -5.30
CA ALA A 210 8.27 -0.88 -6.20
C ALA A 210 9.54 -1.27 -5.42
N GLY A 211 9.90 -0.49 -4.40
CA GLY A 211 11.04 -0.81 -3.53
C GLY A 211 10.87 -2.14 -2.79
N LEU A 212 9.71 -2.38 -2.18
CA LEU A 212 9.43 -3.64 -1.47
C LEU A 212 9.40 -4.84 -2.42
N GLY A 213 8.86 -4.67 -3.63
CA GLY A 213 8.89 -5.72 -4.66
C GLY A 213 10.31 -6.13 -5.05
N ILE A 214 11.20 -5.14 -5.23
CA ILE A 214 12.63 -5.39 -5.50
C ILE A 214 13.24 -6.17 -4.32
N ILE A 215 13.00 -5.75 -3.07
CA ILE A 215 13.52 -6.44 -1.89
C ILE A 215 13.00 -7.88 -1.82
N GLY A 216 11.71 -8.10 -2.06
CA GLY A 216 11.12 -9.44 -2.10
C GLY A 216 11.77 -10.34 -3.14
N TYR A 217 12.04 -9.80 -4.34
CA TYR A 217 12.76 -10.51 -5.38
C TYR A 217 14.19 -10.90 -4.95
N LEU A 218 14.92 -9.97 -4.32
CA LEU A 218 16.28 -10.20 -3.85
C LEU A 218 16.32 -11.21 -2.70
N SER A 219 15.42 -11.09 -1.72
CA SER A 219 15.33 -12.02 -0.57
C SER A 219 14.86 -13.41 -0.97
N GLY A 220 14.07 -13.52 -2.04
CA GLY A 220 13.58 -14.80 -2.59
C GLY A 220 14.60 -15.53 -3.48
N ASN A 221 15.76 -14.94 -3.76
CA ASN A 221 16.79 -15.52 -4.60
C ASN A 221 18.05 -15.83 -3.81
N VAL A 222 18.53 -17.08 -3.85
CA VAL A 222 19.70 -17.55 -3.09
C VAL A 222 20.95 -16.74 -3.40
N ILE A 223 21.22 -16.46 -4.68
CA ILE A 223 22.45 -15.77 -5.11
C ILE A 223 22.44 -14.30 -4.65
N TYR A 224 21.31 -13.62 -4.83
CA TYR A 224 21.20 -12.21 -4.44
C TYR A 224 21.13 -12.02 -2.94
N SER A 225 20.44 -12.90 -2.22
CA SER A 225 20.39 -12.84 -0.76
C SER A 225 21.76 -13.06 -0.13
N ASP A 226 22.54 -14.02 -0.63
CA ASP A 226 23.91 -14.27 -0.19
C ASP A 226 24.83 -13.07 -0.52
N PHE A 227 24.79 -12.56 -1.75
CA PHE A 227 25.58 -11.40 -2.16
C PHE A 227 25.31 -10.13 -1.32
N LEU A 228 24.04 -9.90 -0.94
CA LEU A 228 23.63 -8.76 -0.12
C LEU A 228 23.73 -9.06 1.38
N ASN A 229 24.01 -10.30 1.75
CA ASN A 229 24.05 -10.76 3.13
C ASN A 229 22.72 -10.52 3.88
N ILE A 230 21.60 -10.75 3.18
CA ILE A 230 20.24 -10.70 3.74
C ILE A 230 19.68 -12.12 3.86
N PRO A 231 18.71 -12.38 4.75
CA PRO A 231 18.13 -13.70 4.87
C PRO A 231 17.48 -14.19 3.59
N TYR A 232 17.80 -15.41 3.18
CA TYR A 232 17.10 -16.08 2.10
C TYR A 232 15.72 -16.56 2.58
N LEU A 233 14.68 -16.04 1.96
CA LEU A 233 13.28 -16.33 2.25
C LEU A 233 12.61 -16.95 1.01
N PRO A 234 12.56 -18.29 0.90
CA PRO A 234 12.01 -18.96 -0.27
C PRO A 234 10.56 -18.55 -0.52
N GLY A 235 10.21 -18.33 -1.79
CA GLY A 235 8.86 -17.95 -2.19
C GLY A 235 8.52 -16.45 -2.09
N THR A 236 9.31 -15.65 -1.35
CA THR A 236 9.06 -14.19 -1.26
C THR A 236 9.33 -13.45 -2.57
N GLY A 237 10.07 -14.05 -3.51
CA GLY A 237 10.28 -13.51 -4.84
C GLY A 237 8.98 -13.19 -5.58
N GLU A 238 7.89 -13.90 -5.30
CA GLU A 238 6.57 -13.67 -5.90
C GLU A 238 5.97 -12.31 -5.52
N MET A 239 6.47 -11.70 -4.44
CA MET A 239 6.04 -10.36 -4.04
C MET A 239 6.36 -9.28 -5.10
N ILE A 240 7.33 -9.52 -6.00
CA ILE A 240 7.59 -8.58 -7.11
C ILE A 240 6.43 -8.56 -8.11
N VAL A 241 5.73 -9.67 -8.31
CA VAL A 241 4.56 -9.76 -9.21
C VAL A 241 3.37 -9.04 -8.57
N PHE A 242 3.12 -9.27 -7.28
CA PHE A 242 2.08 -8.57 -6.53
C PHE A 242 2.32 -7.05 -6.48
N CYS A 243 3.55 -6.64 -6.13
CA CYS A 243 3.94 -5.24 -6.11
C CYS A 243 3.90 -4.62 -7.51
N GLY A 244 4.26 -5.37 -8.55
CA GLY A 244 4.13 -4.95 -9.94
C GLY A 244 2.68 -4.64 -10.31
N ALA A 245 1.74 -5.51 -9.92
CA ALA A 245 0.31 -5.26 -10.10
C ALA A 245 -0.16 -3.99 -9.36
N LEU A 246 0.35 -3.76 -8.13
CA LEU A 246 0.06 -2.57 -7.35
C LEU A 246 0.64 -1.31 -8.01
N VAL A 247 1.87 -1.36 -8.48
CA VAL A 247 2.54 -0.26 -9.19
C VAL A 247 1.75 0.12 -10.44
N GLY A 248 1.39 -0.85 -11.27
CA GLY A 248 0.65 -0.58 -12.50
C GLY A 248 -0.74 -0.01 -12.23
N SER A 249 -1.48 -0.58 -11.27
CA SER A 249 -2.81 -0.09 -10.89
C SER A 249 -2.75 1.32 -10.30
N GLY A 250 -1.73 1.59 -9.46
CA GLY A 250 -1.54 2.89 -8.83
C GLY A 250 -1.18 3.99 -9.84
N ILE A 251 -0.28 3.71 -10.79
CA ILE A 251 0.05 4.66 -11.87
C ILE A 251 -1.17 4.89 -12.77
N GLY A 252 -1.91 3.83 -13.11
CA GLY A 252 -3.12 3.96 -13.92
C GLY A 252 -4.23 4.74 -13.22
N PHE A 253 -4.36 4.59 -11.91
CA PHE A 253 -5.27 5.40 -11.11
C PHE A 253 -4.81 6.85 -10.99
N LEU A 254 -3.51 7.10 -10.80
CA LEU A 254 -2.93 8.44 -10.71
C LEU A 254 -3.25 9.28 -11.93
N TRP A 255 -3.38 8.68 -13.11
CA TRP A 255 -3.79 9.37 -14.34
C TRP A 255 -5.08 10.17 -14.17
N PHE A 256 -6.01 9.68 -13.35
CA PHE A 256 -7.30 10.31 -13.08
C PHE A 256 -7.34 11.03 -11.74
N ASN A 257 -6.44 10.71 -10.82
CA ASN A 257 -6.41 11.26 -9.46
C ASN A 257 -5.42 12.42 -9.30
N THR A 258 -4.59 12.71 -10.32
CA THR A 258 -3.69 13.88 -10.30
C THR A 258 -4.49 15.18 -10.24
N TYR A 259 -3.91 16.20 -9.61
CA TYR A 259 -4.56 17.52 -9.42
C TYR A 259 -4.87 18.22 -10.77
N PRO A 260 -6.10 18.73 -11.00
CA PRO A 260 -7.30 18.52 -10.19
C PRO A 260 -7.93 17.14 -10.41
N ALA A 261 -8.22 16.42 -9.34
CA ALA A 261 -8.65 15.03 -9.42
C ALA A 261 -10.04 14.85 -10.05
N GLN A 262 -10.16 13.84 -10.92
CA GLN A 262 -11.42 13.41 -11.52
C GLN A 262 -12.14 12.36 -10.65
N VAL A 263 -11.40 11.70 -9.75
CA VAL A 263 -11.89 10.67 -8.82
C VAL A 263 -10.98 10.60 -7.59
N PHE A 264 -11.57 10.44 -6.41
CA PHE A 264 -10.84 10.22 -5.17
C PHE A 264 -10.68 8.73 -4.88
N MET A 265 -9.57 8.38 -4.22
CA MET A 265 -9.24 7.01 -3.88
C MET A 265 -10.22 6.41 -2.87
N GLY A 266 -10.56 7.18 -1.84
CA GLY A 266 -11.42 6.77 -0.74
C GLY A 266 -10.76 5.77 0.22
N ASP A 267 -11.50 5.40 1.26
CA ASP A 267 -11.03 4.42 2.25
C ASP A 267 -10.83 3.03 1.64
N VAL A 268 -11.56 2.71 0.57
CA VAL A 268 -11.35 1.48 -0.22
C VAL A 268 -9.89 1.34 -0.66
N GLY A 269 -9.34 2.40 -1.25
CA GLY A 269 -7.97 2.37 -1.78
C GLY A 269 -6.92 2.60 -0.71
N SER A 270 -7.07 3.62 0.12
CA SER A 270 -6.04 4.02 1.07
C SER A 270 -5.79 2.96 2.14
N LEU A 271 -6.84 2.35 2.70
CA LEU A 271 -6.69 1.28 3.69
C LEU A 271 -6.08 0.02 3.08
N SER A 272 -6.53 -0.35 1.87
CA SER A 272 -6.04 -1.56 1.20
C SER A 272 -4.59 -1.44 0.75
N LEU A 273 -4.20 -0.31 0.16
CA LEU A 273 -2.82 -0.07 -0.26
C LEU A 273 -1.87 -0.04 0.93
N GLY A 274 -2.25 0.66 2.02
CA GLY A 274 -1.44 0.67 3.22
C GLY A 274 -1.30 -0.71 3.86
N ALA A 275 -2.38 -1.51 3.92
CA ALA A 275 -2.33 -2.88 4.41
C ALA A 275 -1.48 -3.78 3.49
N ALA A 276 -1.56 -3.59 2.16
CA ALA A 276 -0.73 -4.31 1.19
C ALA A 276 0.76 -4.03 1.41
N LEU A 277 1.15 -2.77 1.58
CA LEU A 277 2.54 -2.40 1.89
C LEU A 277 3.00 -3.01 3.22
N GLY A 278 2.16 -2.94 4.26
CA GLY A 278 2.46 -3.50 5.57
C GLY A 278 2.66 -5.01 5.53
N ILE A 279 1.74 -5.75 4.90
CA ILE A 279 1.82 -7.23 4.87
C ILE A 279 2.96 -7.73 3.98
N VAL A 280 3.24 -7.07 2.84
CA VAL A 280 4.41 -7.39 2.00
C VAL A 280 5.69 -7.21 2.81
N THR A 281 5.80 -6.13 3.58
CA THR A 281 6.96 -5.86 4.43
C THR A 281 7.14 -6.95 5.49
N VAL A 282 6.06 -7.40 6.12
CA VAL A 282 6.08 -8.52 7.08
C VAL A 282 6.54 -9.81 6.41
N ILE A 283 6.07 -10.12 5.20
CA ILE A 283 6.47 -11.30 4.43
C ILE A 283 7.97 -11.29 4.12
N ILE A 284 8.50 -10.13 3.69
CA ILE A 284 9.92 -10.01 3.33
C ILE A 284 10.84 -9.68 4.51
N ARG A 285 10.31 -9.52 5.73
CA ARG A 285 11.04 -9.26 7.00
C ARG A 285 11.88 -7.97 7.01
N HIS A 286 11.40 -6.92 6.38
CA HIS A 286 12.13 -5.65 6.26
C HIS A 286 11.36 -4.48 6.89
N GLU A 287 10.87 -4.65 8.13
CA GLU A 287 10.02 -3.68 8.83
C GLU A 287 10.71 -2.34 9.05
N TYR A 288 12.00 -2.34 9.39
CA TYR A 288 12.78 -1.11 9.53
C TYR A 288 12.98 -0.38 8.21
N VAL A 289 13.10 -1.14 7.11
CA VAL A 289 13.23 -0.54 5.78
C VAL A 289 11.93 0.15 5.39
N LEU A 290 10.77 -0.42 5.73
CA LEU A 290 9.48 0.24 5.53
C LEU A 290 9.38 1.54 6.33
N LEU A 291 9.87 1.61 7.57
CA LEU A 291 9.87 2.85 8.35
C LEU A 291 10.62 3.98 7.63
N VAL A 292 11.69 3.64 6.92
CA VAL A 292 12.46 4.61 6.13
C VAL A 292 11.77 4.92 4.80
N MET A 293 11.46 3.92 3.98
CA MET A 293 10.81 4.11 2.69
C MET A 293 9.45 4.79 2.82
N GLY A 294 8.66 4.36 3.80
CA GLY A 294 7.36 4.91 4.15
C GLY A 294 7.41 6.11 5.08
N GLY A 295 8.57 6.74 5.27
CA GLY A 295 8.78 7.82 6.24
C GLY A 295 7.82 8.99 6.07
N LEU A 296 7.33 9.25 4.85
CA LEU A 296 6.28 10.23 4.62
C LEU A 296 5.01 9.85 5.40
N PHE A 297 4.54 8.62 5.26
CA PHE A 297 3.34 8.13 5.97
C PHE A 297 3.54 8.15 7.49
N VAL A 298 4.76 7.79 7.93
CA VAL A 298 5.12 7.83 9.35
C VAL A 298 5.05 9.25 9.90
N ILE A 299 5.61 10.24 9.22
CA ILE A 299 5.61 11.63 9.64
C ILE A 299 4.19 12.21 9.64
N GLU A 300 3.37 11.91 8.64
CA GLU A 300 1.97 12.31 8.59
C GLU A 300 1.19 11.76 9.79
N ALA A 301 1.30 10.45 10.06
CA ALA A 301 0.64 9.83 11.20
C ALA A 301 1.15 10.39 12.56
N LEU A 302 2.46 10.54 12.72
CA LEU A 302 3.06 11.12 13.93
C LEU A 302 2.59 12.57 14.16
N SER A 303 2.43 13.36 13.10
CA SER A 303 1.92 14.72 13.23
C SER A 303 0.52 14.78 13.86
N VAL A 304 -0.34 13.81 13.50
CA VAL A 304 -1.69 13.69 14.10
C VAL A 304 -1.58 13.26 15.56
N ILE A 305 -0.76 12.26 15.88
CA ILE A 305 -0.56 11.78 17.24
C ILE A 305 -0.04 12.90 18.14
N VAL A 306 1.00 13.62 17.71
CA VAL A 306 1.58 14.76 18.43
C VAL A 306 0.55 15.87 18.63
N GLN A 307 -0.19 16.23 17.59
CA GLN A 307 -1.22 17.28 17.66
C GLN A 307 -2.32 16.93 18.66
N VAL A 308 -2.88 15.72 18.57
CA VAL A 308 -3.96 15.26 19.44
C VAL A 308 -3.48 15.15 20.89
N THR A 309 -2.29 14.60 21.12
CA THR A 309 -1.71 14.46 22.45
C THR A 309 -1.44 15.82 23.09
N SER A 310 -0.79 16.73 22.35
CA SER A 310 -0.53 18.10 22.84
C SER A 310 -1.82 18.82 23.19
N PHE A 311 -2.82 18.76 22.31
CA PHE A 311 -4.10 19.44 22.54
C PHE A 311 -4.85 18.88 23.76
N LYS A 312 -4.84 17.56 23.97
CA LYS A 312 -5.45 16.92 25.14
C LYS A 312 -4.73 17.25 26.43
N LEU A 313 -3.40 17.34 26.41
CA LEU A 313 -2.60 17.59 27.65
C LEU A 313 -2.44 19.08 27.98
N THR A 314 -2.32 19.94 26.96
CA THR A 314 -1.95 21.36 27.17
C THR A 314 -2.97 22.38 26.66
N GLY A 315 -4.00 21.93 25.92
CA GLY A 315 -4.94 22.81 25.21
C GLY A 315 -4.34 23.57 24.02
N LYS A 316 -3.06 23.31 23.67
CA LYS A 316 -2.35 24.05 22.62
C LYS A 316 -2.10 23.18 21.41
N ARG A 317 -2.23 23.78 20.21
CA ARG A 317 -1.89 23.14 18.94
C ARG A 317 -0.40 23.30 18.66
N VAL A 318 0.26 22.22 18.21
CA VAL A 318 1.65 22.22 17.75
C VAL A 318 1.72 22.68 16.28
N PHE A 319 0.83 22.14 15.46
CA PHE A 319 0.70 22.48 14.04
C PHE A 319 -0.55 23.31 13.81
N ASN A 320 -0.59 24.13 12.76
CA ASN A 320 -1.81 24.88 12.39
C ASN A 320 -2.98 23.91 12.16
N MET A 321 -2.69 22.79 11.50
CA MET A 321 -3.59 21.65 11.32
C MET A 321 -2.74 20.38 11.16
N ALA A 322 -3.25 19.22 11.52
CA ALA A 322 -2.69 17.91 11.25
C ALA A 322 -3.71 17.11 10.40
N PRO A 323 -3.24 16.25 9.49
CA PRO A 323 -1.85 15.91 9.12
C PRO A 323 -1.02 17.07 8.52
N LEU A 324 0.31 16.86 8.33
CA LEU A 324 1.25 17.93 7.93
C LEU A 324 0.95 18.58 6.58
N HIS A 325 0.41 17.87 5.62
CA HIS A 325 0.04 18.45 4.32
C HIS A 325 -0.92 19.64 4.50
N HIS A 326 -1.91 19.54 5.38
CA HIS A 326 -2.82 20.66 5.69
C HIS A 326 -2.11 21.81 6.43
N HIS A 327 -1.09 21.54 7.24
CA HIS A 327 -0.28 22.58 7.86
C HIS A 327 0.41 23.46 6.81
N TYR A 328 0.94 22.84 5.73
CA TYR A 328 1.59 23.59 4.63
C TYR A 328 0.58 24.34 3.78
N GLU A 329 -0.61 23.79 3.53
CA GLU A 329 -1.69 24.51 2.86
C GLU A 329 -2.07 25.78 3.63
N LEU A 330 -2.28 25.68 4.95
CA LEU A 330 -2.59 26.82 5.81
C LEU A 330 -1.42 27.82 5.95
N LYS A 331 -0.20 27.43 5.59
CA LYS A 331 0.94 28.34 5.40
C LYS A 331 0.96 29.03 4.03
N GLY A 332 -0.05 28.80 3.18
CA GLY A 332 -0.18 29.43 1.88
C GLY A 332 0.56 28.69 0.73
N TRP A 333 0.96 27.43 0.94
CA TRP A 333 1.50 26.65 -0.16
C TRP A 333 0.36 26.12 -1.05
N PRO A 334 0.43 26.31 -2.37
CA PRO A 334 -0.55 25.72 -3.28
C PRO A 334 -0.44 24.19 -3.25
N GLU A 335 -1.59 23.52 -3.33
CA GLU A 335 -1.72 22.07 -3.25
C GLU A 335 -0.71 21.30 -4.14
N PRO A 336 -0.53 21.61 -5.44
CA PRO A 336 0.43 20.92 -6.29
C PRO A 336 1.87 20.99 -5.79
N ARG A 337 2.24 22.10 -5.09
CA ARG A 337 3.59 22.26 -4.53
C ARG A 337 3.81 21.33 -3.36
N VAL A 338 2.81 21.15 -2.51
CA VAL A 338 2.88 20.19 -1.39
C VAL A 338 3.02 18.77 -1.94
N ILE A 339 2.16 18.39 -2.88
CA ILE A 339 2.12 17.06 -3.50
C ILE A 339 3.48 16.70 -4.11
N VAL A 340 4.01 17.53 -5.01
CA VAL A 340 5.27 17.23 -5.73
C VAL A 340 6.46 17.15 -4.75
N ARG A 341 6.53 18.02 -3.74
CA ARG A 341 7.59 17.97 -2.74
C ARG A 341 7.54 16.69 -1.91
N PHE A 342 6.36 16.23 -1.54
CA PHE A 342 6.16 15.00 -0.79
C PHE A 342 6.52 13.78 -1.64
N TRP A 343 6.22 13.79 -2.93
CA TRP A 343 6.69 12.77 -3.87
C TRP A 343 8.22 12.69 -3.95
N ILE A 344 8.89 13.85 -4.06
CA ILE A 344 10.36 13.93 -4.09
C ILE A 344 10.96 13.38 -2.79
N ILE A 345 10.40 13.76 -1.63
CA ILE A 345 10.84 13.24 -0.34
C ILE A 345 10.67 11.72 -0.29
N THR A 346 9.52 11.20 -0.71
CA THR A 346 9.30 9.74 -0.73
C THR A 346 10.29 9.04 -1.64
N PHE A 347 10.55 9.58 -2.83
CA PHE A 347 11.54 9.01 -3.75
C PHE A 347 12.93 8.93 -3.11
N MET A 348 13.38 10.00 -2.43
CA MET A 348 14.65 10.00 -1.69
C MET A 348 14.66 8.94 -0.58
N LEU A 349 13.57 8.81 0.18
CA LEU A 349 13.44 7.84 1.25
C LEU A 349 13.42 6.39 0.73
N VAL A 350 12.80 6.14 -0.42
CA VAL A 350 12.83 4.81 -1.07
C VAL A 350 14.25 4.46 -1.51
N LEU A 351 14.98 5.39 -2.13
CA LEU A 351 16.38 5.16 -2.50
C LEU A 351 17.26 4.92 -1.26
N LEU A 352 17.04 5.67 -0.19
CA LEU A 352 17.74 5.46 1.08
C LEU A 352 17.44 4.08 1.66
N GLY A 353 16.15 3.66 1.67
CA GLY A 353 15.74 2.34 2.12
C GLY A 353 16.38 1.20 1.33
N LEU A 354 16.49 1.34 -0.02
CA LEU A 354 17.21 0.37 -0.85
C LEU A 354 18.71 0.36 -0.54
N ALA A 355 19.31 1.53 -0.29
CA ALA A 355 20.72 1.61 0.10
C ALA A 355 21.00 0.93 1.45
N LEU A 356 20.06 0.98 2.39
CA LEU A 356 20.18 0.33 3.69
C LEU A 356 20.33 -1.19 3.60
N LEU A 357 19.85 -1.84 2.53
CA LEU A 357 20.02 -3.28 2.34
C LEU A 357 21.49 -3.70 2.29
N ARG A 358 22.38 -2.84 1.79
CA ARG A 358 23.80 -3.15 1.68
C ARG A 358 24.64 -2.63 2.87
N LEU A 359 24.09 -1.77 3.72
CA LEU A 359 24.76 -1.26 4.91
C LEU A 359 24.75 -2.26 6.08
N ARG A 360 24.41 -3.49 5.79
CA ARG A 360 24.35 -4.62 6.71
C ARG A 360 25.69 -5.33 6.83
#